data_9d4f100854ddfb637a44b31953457b74
#
_entry.id   9d4f100854ddfb637a44b31953457b74
#
_cell.length_a   1.000
_cell.length_b   1.000
_cell.length_c   1.000
_cell.angle_alpha   90.00
_cell.angle_beta   90.00
_cell.angle_gamma   90.00
#
_symmetry.space_group_name_H-M   'P 1'
#
loop_
_entity.id
_entity.type
_entity.pdbx_description
1 polymer ?
#
loop_
_entity_poly.entity_id
_entity_poly.type
_entity_poly.pdbx_seq_one_letter_code
_entity_poly.pdbx_strand_id
1 'polypeptide(L)'
;DMDTHIVSGITSHGAGYISEETKDLEQVVGLQTDKPLKRAFMPFGGIKMAEQACQTNGYEPDPELHKIFTEYCRTHNQGVFDAYTPEMKKARHNKIITGLPDTYGRGRIVGDYRRVALYGIDFLLEKKAEDFANCGDGTMTDDVIRQREEISRQYQALGQMKKMAEIYGFDISQPAKNAKEAVQWLYFGYLAAVKTQNGAAMSVGRVSTFLDIYIQRDLENGSLTEKEAQELID
;
A
#
# COMPACT_ATOMS: atom_id res chain seq x y z
N ASP A 1 26.99 -20.06 6.17
CA ASP A 1 25.66 -20.53 6.59
C ASP A 1 24.85 -19.32 6.98
N MET A 2 23.78 -19.09 6.27
CA MET A 2 22.87 -18.01 6.60
C MET A 2 22.09 -18.42 7.85
N ASP A 3 22.21 -17.63 8.91
CA ASP A 3 21.45 -17.90 10.13
C ASP A 3 19.95 -17.73 9.83
N THR A 4 19.26 -18.86 9.74
CA THR A 4 17.82 -18.90 9.47
C THR A 4 17.00 -18.26 10.59
N HIS A 5 17.57 -18.13 11.80
CA HIS A 5 16.97 -17.38 12.89
C HIS A 5 16.89 -15.89 12.60
N ILE A 6 17.91 -15.30 11.96
CA ILE A 6 17.88 -13.88 11.59
C ILE A 6 16.80 -13.63 10.51
N VAL A 7 16.67 -14.53 9.54
CA VAL A 7 15.63 -14.42 8.51
C VAL A 7 14.21 -14.61 9.10
N SER A 8 14.08 -15.57 10.01
CA SER A 8 12.83 -15.74 10.79
C SER A 8 12.63 -14.57 11.78
N GLY A 9 13.71 -14.02 12.30
CA GLY A 9 13.73 -12.92 13.24
C GLY A 9 13.20 -11.61 12.71
N ILE A 10 13.28 -11.38 11.40
CA ILE A 10 12.63 -10.21 10.77
C ILE A 10 11.12 -10.21 11.00
N THR A 11 10.53 -11.39 11.15
CA THR A 11 9.08 -11.54 11.37
C THR A 11 8.72 -11.97 12.79
N SER A 12 9.68 -12.45 13.56
CA SER A 12 9.45 -13.04 14.90
C SER A 12 10.40 -12.52 15.97
N HIS A 13 11.67 -12.33 15.63
CA HIS A 13 12.74 -11.89 16.54
C HIS A 13 13.83 -11.19 15.71
N GLY A 14 14.70 -10.43 16.33
CA GLY A 14 15.85 -9.82 15.66
C GLY A 14 15.55 -8.48 14.99
N ALA A 15 16.42 -8.07 14.07
CA ALA A 15 16.30 -6.77 13.41
C ALA A 15 14.98 -6.62 12.67
N GLY A 16 14.26 -5.53 12.90
CA GLY A 16 12.97 -5.23 12.32
C GLY A 16 11.78 -5.92 13.00
N TYR A 17 12.00 -6.67 14.07
CA TYR A 17 10.94 -7.20 14.90
C TYR A 17 10.52 -6.19 15.96
N ILE A 18 9.24 -5.92 16.01
CA ILE A 18 8.61 -5.08 17.03
C ILE A 18 7.88 -5.99 18.00
N SER A 19 8.37 -6.08 19.24
CA SER A 19 7.70 -6.82 20.30
C SER A 19 6.58 -5.97 20.93
N GLU A 20 5.64 -6.62 21.57
CA GLU A 20 4.61 -5.90 22.36
C GLU A 20 5.24 -5.08 23.50
N GLU A 21 6.42 -5.49 24.01
CA GLU A 21 7.15 -4.81 25.08
C GLU A 21 7.86 -3.54 24.61
N THR A 22 8.27 -3.50 23.33
CA THR A 22 9.00 -2.38 22.73
C THR A 22 8.16 -1.54 21.77
N LYS A 23 6.91 -1.89 21.60
CA LYS A 23 5.98 -1.25 20.67
C LYS A 23 5.87 0.26 20.86
N ASP A 24 5.92 0.73 22.08
CA ASP A 24 5.82 2.14 22.41
C ASP A 24 7.10 2.95 22.08
N LEU A 25 8.20 2.25 21.77
CA LEU A 25 9.45 2.86 21.34
C LEU A 25 9.51 3.11 19.83
N GLU A 26 8.59 2.54 19.08
CA GLU A 26 8.56 2.71 17.63
C GLU A 26 8.23 4.14 17.25
N GLN A 27 9.07 4.71 16.39
CA GLN A 27 8.89 6.08 15.91
C GLN A 27 7.85 6.17 14.81
N VAL A 28 7.78 5.15 13.95
CA VAL A 28 6.84 5.05 12.83
C VAL A 28 5.99 3.81 12.99
N VAL A 29 4.67 3.95 12.93
CA VAL A 29 3.72 2.86 13.11
C VAL A 29 3.10 2.39 11.79
N GLY A 30 2.41 1.24 11.82
CA GLY A 30 1.78 0.64 10.66
C GLY A 30 2.66 -0.37 9.95
N LEU A 31 3.80 -0.75 10.53
CA LEU A 31 4.69 -1.76 10.00
C LEU A 31 3.99 -3.12 9.87
N GLN A 32 4.36 -3.86 8.84
CA GLN A 32 3.77 -5.18 8.59
C GLN A 32 4.30 -6.26 9.53
N THR A 33 5.33 -5.93 10.30
CA THR A 33 6.10 -6.87 11.13
C THR A 33 5.83 -6.75 12.63
N ASP A 34 4.83 -5.95 13.02
CA ASP A 34 4.44 -5.78 14.42
C ASP A 34 3.87 -7.07 15.05
N LYS A 35 3.51 -8.06 14.24
CA LYS A 35 3.10 -9.39 14.69
C LYS A 35 3.55 -10.48 13.73
N PRO A 36 3.92 -11.66 14.23
CA PRO A 36 4.16 -12.82 13.39
C PRO A 36 2.96 -13.09 12.47
N LEU A 37 3.22 -13.46 11.23
CA LEU A 37 2.24 -13.76 10.20
C LEU A 37 1.38 -12.59 9.69
N LYS A 38 1.42 -11.43 10.28
CA LYS A 38 0.69 -10.24 9.80
C LYS A 38 1.09 -9.84 8.38
N ARG A 39 2.31 -10.18 7.98
CA ARG A 39 2.87 -9.98 6.66
C ARG A 39 2.49 -11.06 5.64
N ALA A 40 2.01 -12.21 6.09
CA ALA A 40 1.82 -13.39 5.24
C ALA A 40 0.71 -13.22 4.20
N PHE A 41 -0.06 -12.15 4.28
CA PHE A 41 -1.16 -11.93 3.39
C PHE A 41 -0.71 -11.28 2.09
N MET A 42 -0.54 -12.12 1.07
CA MET A 42 -0.19 -11.69 -0.28
C MET A 42 -1.46 -11.56 -1.13
N PRO A 43 -1.78 -10.38 -1.67
CA PRO A 43 -3.02 -10.19 -2.42
C PRO A 43 -3.14 -11.12 -3.63
N PHE A 44 -2.05 -11.44 -4.30
CA PHE A 44 -2.08 -12.14 -5.59
C PHE A 44 -1.66 -13.61 -5.47
N GLY A 45 -2.61 -14.47 -5.68
CA GLY A 45 -2.43 -15.92 -5.47
C GLY A 45 -2.41 -16.31 -3.99
N GLY A 46 -2.28 -15.34 -3.09
CA GLY A 46 -2.24 -15.55 -1.67
C GLY A 46 -3.59 -15.96 -1.08
N ILE A 47 -4.71 -15.55 -1.67
CA ILE A 47 -6.02 -15.93 -1.13
C ILE A 47 -6.21 -17.44 -1.09
N LYS A 48 -5.87 -18.16 -2.17
CA LYS A 48 -5.96 -19.63 -2.20
C LYS A 48 -5.01 -20.28 -1.20
N MET A 49 -3.79 -19.73 -1.08
CA MET A 49 -2.81 -20.24 -0.11
C MET A 49 -3.26 -19.94 1.33
N ALA A 50 -3.82 -18.75 1.58
CA ALA A 50 -4.35 -18.37 2.87
C ALA A 50 -5.56 -19.24 3.25
N GLU A 51 -6.49 -19.48 2.34
CA GLU A 51 -7.63 -20.37 2.54
C GLU A 51 -7.18 -21.81 2.82
N GLN A 52 -6.23 -22.31 2.05
CA GLN A 52 -5.66 -23.64 2.27
C GLN A 52 -4.95 -23.73 3.62
N ALA A 53 -4.22 -22.70 4.02
CA ALA A 53 -3.57 -22.65 5.32
C ALA A 53 -4.60 -22.58 6.46
N CYS A 54 -5.68 -21.79 6.31
CA CYS A 54 -6.81 -21.79 7.26
C CYS A 54 -7.38 -23.21 7.41
N GLN A 55 -7.76 -23.84 6.31
CA GLN A 55 -8.32 -25.18 6.30
C GLN A 55 -7.40 -26.22 6.94
N THR A 56 -6.10 -26.15 6.61
CA THR A 56 -5.08 -27.07 7.17
C THR A 56 -4.96 -26.93 8.69
N ASN A 57 -5.16 -25.72 9.21
CA ASN A 57 -5.04 -25.42 10.64
C ASN A 57 -6.41 -25.38 11.36
N GLY A 58 -7.50 -25.80 10.72
CA GLY A 58 -8.82 -25.87 11.31
C GLY A 58 -9.52 -24.53 11.51
N TYR A 59 -9.14 -23.51 10.74
CA TYR A 59 -9.79 -22.20 10.72
C TYR A 59 -10.70 -22.09 9.49
N GLU A 60 -11.81 -21.40 9.65
CA GLU A 60 -12.66 -21.01 8.52
C GLU A 60 -12.09 -19.77 7.84
N PRO A 61 -11.94 -19.79 6.50
CA PRO A 61 -11.56 -18.59 5.75
C PRO A 61 -12.61 -17.48 5.88
N ASP A 62 -12.16 -16.25 5.94
CA ASP A 62 -13.05 -15.08 5.95
C ASP A 62 -13.73 -14.89 4.58
N PRO A 63 -15.07 -15.02 4.49
CA PRO A 63 -15.79 -14.90 3.23
C PRO A 63 -15.75 -13.47 2.65
N GLU A 64 -15.63 -12.43 3.46
CA GLU A 64 -15.48 -11.05 2.97
C GLU A 64 -14.12 -10.86 2.31
N LEU A 65 -13.06 -11.39 2.87
CA LEU A 65 -11.75 -11.40 2.25
C LEU A 65 -11.77 -12.15 0.92
N HIS A 66 -12.38 -13.34 0.89
CA HIS A 66 -12.55 -14.10 -0.35
C HIS A 66 -13.24 -13.26 -1.43
N LYS A 67 -14.34 -12.61 -1.08
CA LYS A 67 -15.09 -11.73 -1.98
C LYS A 67 -14.22 -10.57 -2.50
N ILE A 68 -13.52 -9.87 -1.62
CA ILE A 68 -12.64 -8.76 -1.99
C ILE A 68 -11.58 -9.22 -3.00
N PHE A 69 -10.95 -10.36 -2.75
CA PHE A 69 -9.89 -10.85 -3.63
C PHE A 69 -10.39 -11.47 -4.93
N THR A 70 -11.61 -11.95 -4.99
CA THR A 70 -12.16 -12.55 -6.21
C THR A 70 -12.91 -11.53 -7.08
N GLU A 71 -13.57 -10.56 -6.48
CA GLU A 71 -14.35 -9.57 -7.22
C GLU A 71 -13.56 -8.30 -7.55
N TYR A 72 -12.70 -7.83 -6.64
CA TYR A 72 -12.05 -6.52 -6.77
C TYR A 72 -10.56 -6.61 -7.04
N CYS A 73 -9.91 -7.71 -6.67
CA CYS A 73 -8.48 -7.89 -6.90
C CYS A 73 -8.27 -8.88 -8.05
N ARG A 74 -7.59 -8.44 -9.10
CA ARG A 74 -7.13 -9.32 -10.16
C ARG A 74 -5.66 -9.60 -9.97
N THR A 75 -5.25 -10.85 -10.19
CA THR A 75 -3.83 -11.15 -10.31
C THR A 75 -3.29 -10.44 -11.54
N HIS A 76 -2.00 -10.13 -11.53
CA HIS A 76 -1.33 -9.59 -12.70
C HIS A 76 -1.54 -10.47 -13.94
N ASN A 77 -1.40 -11.78 -13.80
CA ASN A 77 -1.60 -12.72 -14.90
C ASN A 77 -3.03 -12.68 -15.43
N GLN A 78 -4.03 -12.62 -14.55
CA GLN A 78 -5.42 -12.47 -14.98
C GLN A 78 -5.62 -11.20 -15.79
N GLY A 79 -5.12 -10.06 -15.30
CA GLY A 79 -5.23 -8.79 -16.03
C GLY A 79 -4.62 -8.83 -17.43
N VAL A 80 -3.46 -9.47 -17.57
CA VAL A 80 -2.82 -9.65 -18.88
C VAL A 80 -3.61 -10.61 -19.78
N PHE A 81 -4.03 -11.76 -19.24
CA PHE A 81 -4.79 -12.74 -20.06
C PHE A 81 -6.19 -12.24 -20.43
N ASP A 82 -6.80 -11.40 -19.61
CA ASP A 82 -8.09 -10.78 -19.94
C ASP A 82 -7.98 -9.80 -21.10
N ALA A 83 -6.82 -9.17 -21.27
CA ALA A 83 -6.52 -8.31 -22.42
C ALA A 83 -6.24 -9.07 -23.72
N TYR A 84 -5.98 -10.38 -23.66
CA TYR A 84 -5.73 -11.18 -24.86
C TYR A 84 -6.99 -11.40 -25.66
N THR A 85 -6.93 -11.16 -26.98
CA THR A 85 -8.00 -11.55 -27.90
C THR A 85 -8.16 -13.08 -27.95
N PRO A 86 -9.30 -13.59 -28.44
CA PRO A 86 -9.47 -15.03 -28.67
C PRO A 86 -8.39 -15.64 -29.55
N GLU A 87 -7.94 -14.91 -30.58
CA GLU A 87 -6.87 -15.33 -31.51
C GLU A 87 -5.54 -15.41 -30.79
N MET A 88 -5.20 -14.45 -29.94
CA MET A 88 -3.99 -14.48 -29.12
C MET A 88 -4.01 -15.66 -28.14
N LYS A 89 -5.15 -15.91 -27.48
CA LYS A 89 -5.33 -17.07 -26.60
C LYS A 89 -5.14 -18.39 -27.35
N LYS A 90 -5.72 -18.49 -28.56
CA LYS A 90 -5.54 -19.67 -29.44
C LYS A 90 -4.11 -19.84 -29.91
N ALA A 91 -3.46 -18.76 -30.32
CA ALA A 91 -2.04 -18.81 -30.77
C ALA A 91 -1.14 -19.23 -29.61
N ARG A 92 -1.40 -18.78 -28.39
CA ARG A 92 -0.68 -19.21 -27.20
C ARG A 92 -0.93 -20.67 -26.85
N HIS A 93 -2.19 -21.13 -26.91
CA HIS A 93 -2.53 -22.53 -26.70
C HIS A 93 -1.79 -23.46 -27.68
N ASN A 94 -1.71 -23.04 -28.91
CA ASN A 94 -1.00 -23.79 -29.97
C ASN A 94 0.53 -23.55 -29.98
N LYS A 95 1.07 -22.86 -28.98
CA LYS A 95 2.49 -22.56 -28.83
C LYS A 95 3.12 -21.78 -30.00
N ILE A 96 2.30 -21.06 -30.77
CA ILE A 96 2.77 -20.13 -31.80
C ILE A 96 3.35 -18.89 -31.13
N ILE A 97 2.67 -18.40 -30.07
CA ILE A 97 3.20 -17.38 -29.15
C ILE A 97 3.67 -18.10 -27.91
N THR A 98 4.92 -17.91 -27.53
CA THR A 98 5.54 -18.49 -26.33
C THR A 98 5.94 -17.41 -25.35
N GLY A 99 6.29 -17.80 -24.14
CA GLY A 99 6.64 -16.90 -23.05
C GLY A 99 5.51 -16.70 -22.06
N LEU A 100 5.86 -16.27 -20.87
CA LEU A 100 4.88 -15.82 -19.88
C LEU A 100 4.53 -14.37 -20.20
N PRO A 101 3.27 -13.96 -20.03
CA PRO A 101 2.98 -12.56 -19.93
C PRO A 101 3.87 -12.05 -18.82
N ASP A 102 4.74 -11.12 -19.16
CA ASP A 102 5.78 -10.73 -18.25
C ASP A 102 5.17 -10.12 -16.99
N THR A 103 5.43 -10.76 -15.89
CA THR A 103 5.06 -10.22 -14.60
C THR A 103 5.75 -8.88 -14.29
N TYR A 104 6.85 -8.60 -14.98
CA TYR A 104 7.56 -7.33 -14.87
C TYR A 104 7.04 -6.26 -15.82
N GLY A 105 6.23 -6.61 -16.81
CA GLY A 105 5.51 -5.68 -17.68
C GLY A 105 4.39 -4.93 -16.98
N ARG A 106 4.14 -5.14 -15.70
CA ARG A 106 3.33 -4.25 -14.89
C ARG A 106 3.98 -2.87 -14.89
N GLY A 107 3.27 -1.90 -15.41
CA GLY A 107 3.61 -0.52 -15.11
C GLY A 107 3.47 -0.33 -13.60
N ARG A 108 4.59 -0.38 -12.88
CA ARG A 108 4.61 -0.01 -11.47
C ARG A 108 4.62 1.49 -11.39
N ILE A 109 3.54 2.03 -10.90
CA ILE A 109 3.42 3.45 -10.66
C ILE A 109 4.07 3.72 -9.32
N VAL A 110 5.06 4.60 -9.33
CA VAL A 110 5.51 5.25 -8.10
C VAL A 110 4.49 6.33 -7.81
N GLY A 111 3.68 6.12 -6.78
CA GLY A 111 2.70 7.11 -6.34
C GLY A 111 3.38 8.36 -5.76
N ASP A 112 2.70 9.48 -5.78
CA ASP A 112 3.13 10.65 -5.03
C ASP A 112 2.65 10.53 -3.58
N TYR A 113 3.39 9.75 -2.80
CA TYR A 113 3.07 9.48 -1.39
C TYR A 113 3.20 10.71 -0.49
N ARG A 114 3.86 11.78 -0.98
CA ARG A 114 4.01 13.06 -0.27
C ARG A 114 2.68 13.79 -0.08
N ARG A 115 1.70 13.51 -0.92
CA ARG A 115 0.42 14.24 -0.94
C ARG A 115 -0.29 14.20 0.40
N VAL A 116 -0.25 13.08 1.12
CA VAL A 116 -0.86 12.97 2.45
C VAL A 116 -0.19 13.94 3.42
N ALA A 117 1.14 13.97 3.44
CA ALA A 117 1.89 14.88 4.30
C ALA A 117 1.75 16.36 3.91
N LEU A 118 1.68 16.66 2.61
CA LEU A 118 1.58 18.03 2.10
C LEU A 118 0.19 18.65 2.32
N TYR A 119 -0.88 17.88 2.17
CA TYR A 119 -2.22 18.43 2.07
C TYR A 119 -3.16 17.94 3.17
N GLY A 120 -2.88 16.80 3.80
CA GLY A 120 -3.82 16.11 4.67
C GLY A 120 -4.96 15.42 3.90
N ILE A 121 -5.62 14.50 4.56
CA ILE A 121 -6.69 13.69 3.93
C ILE A 121 -7.94 14.52 3.65
N ASP A 122 -8.29 15.48 4.48
CA ASP A 122 -9.52 16.25 4.29
C ASP A 122 -9.49 17.07 3.00
N PHE A 123 -8.35 17.70 2.71
CA PHE A 123 -8.15 18.37 1.42
C PHE A 123 -8.20 17.41 0.24
N LEU A 124 -7.61 16.22 0.37
CA LEU A 124 -7.63 15.21 -0.70
C LEU A 124 -9.05 14.67 -0.94
N LEU A 125 -9.86 14.52 0.09
CA LEU A 125 -11.27 14.15 -0.01
C LEU A 125 -12.09 15.23 -0.73
N GLU A 126 -11.88 16.49 -0.37
CA GLU A 126 -12.52 17.64 -1.04
C GLU A 126 -12.20 17.63 -2.54
N LYS A 127 -10.92 17.47 -2.90
CA LYS A 127 -10.51 17.40 -4.30
C LYS A 127 -11.11 16.21 -5.04
N LYS A 128 -11.27 15.06 -4.40
CA LYS A 128 -11.95 13.90 -5.02
C LYS A 128 -13.45 14.13 -5.18
N ALA A 129 -14.08 14.84 -4.28
CA ALA A 129 -15.48 15.25 -4.43
C ALA A 129 -15.65 16.23 -5.61
N GLU A 130 -14.75 17.20 -5.76
CA GLU A 130 -14.71 18.09 -6.93
C GLU A 130 -14.47 17.31 -8.23
N ASP A 131 -13.49 16.39 -8.25
CA ASP A 131 -13.23 15.53 -9.43
C ASP A 131 -14.48 14.75 -9.84
N PHE A 132 -15.21 14.20 -8.86
CA PHE A 132 -16.44 13.46 -9.10
C PHE A 132 -17.55 14.35 -9.67
N ALA A 133 -17.71 15.55 -9.12
CA ALA A 133 -18.72 16.50 -9.58
C ALA A 133 -18.44 16.98 -11.02
N ASN A 134 -17.16 17.12 -11.38
CA ASN A 134 -16.72 17.60 -12.69
C ASN A 134 -16.45 16.47 -13.71
N CYS A 135 -16.68 15.21 -13.31
CA CYS A 135 -16.42 14.07 -14.19
C CYS A 135 -17.50 13.94 -15.28
N GLY A 136 -17.09 14.14 -16.53
CA GLY A 136 -17.94 14.07 -17.71
C GLY A 136 -18.68 15.36 -18.02
N ASP A 137 -19.26 15.41 -19.21
CA ASP A 137 -20.01 16.54 -19.76
C ASP A 137 -21.54 16.42 -19.57
N GLY A 138 -21.97 15.49 -18.73
CA GLY A 138 -23.37 15.13 -18.54
C GLY A 138 -23.84 13.92 -19.36
N THR A 139 -23.02 13.45 -20.30
CA THR A 139 -23.27 12.22 -21.06
C THR A 139 -22.72 11.01 -20.32
N MET A 140 -23.56 10.02 -20.04
CA MET A 140 -23.16 8.79 -19.36
C MET A 140 -22.69 7.75 -20.38
N THR A 141 -21.44 7.87 -20.79
CA THR A 141 -20.73 6.82 -21.53
C THR A 141 -20.10 5.79 -20.59
N ASP A 142 -19.75 4.63 -21.11
CA ASP A 142 -19.03 3.60 -20.32
C ASP A 142 -17.75 4.15 -19.68
N ASP A 143 -17.02 5.01 -20.38
CA ASP A 143 -15.79 5.61 -19.87
C ASP A 143 -16.07 6.57 -18.71
N VAL A 144 -17.12 7.41 -18.83
CA VAL A 144 -17.55 8.30 -17.75
C VAL A 144 -18.00 7.50 -16.52
N ILE A 145 -18.76 6.43 -16.73
CA ILE A 145 -19.20 5.55 -15.61
C ILE A 145 -17.97 4.97 -14.89
N ARG A 146 -17.03 4.37 -15.63
CA ARG A 146 -15.81 3.80 -15.06
C ARG A 146 -14.97 4.84 -14.33
N GLN A 147 -14.85 6.03 -14.89
CA GLN A 147 -14.09 7.12 -14.26
C GLN A 147 -14.76 7.58 -12.96
N ARG A 148 -16.07 7.69 -12.94
CA ARG A 148 -16.83 8.03 -11.71
C ARG A 148 -16.71 6.95 -10.65
N GLU A 149 -16.76 5.68 -11.02
CA GLU A 149 -16.52 4.57 -10.11
C GLU A 149 -15.12 4.62 -9.51
N GLU A 150 -14.11 4.88 -10.32
CA GLU A 150 -12.72 4.99 -9.89
C GLU A 150 -12.54 6.14 -8.88
N ILE A 151 -13.07 7.33 -9.19
CA ILE A 151 -13.02 8.49 -8.29
C ILE A 151 -13.74 8.17 -6.96
N SER A 152 -14.92 7.54 -7.04
CA SER A 152 -15.67 7.13 -5.84
C SER A 152 -14.88 6.16 -4.96
N ARG A 153 -14.20 5.18 -5.57
CA ARG A 153 -13.33 4.24 -4.83
C ARG A 153 -12.13 4.94 -4.20
N GLN A 154 -11.53 5.90 -4.90
CA GLN A 154 -10.44 6.71 -4.34
C GLN A 154 -10.91 7.53 -3.15
N TYR A 155 -12.09 8.14 -3.24
CA TYR A 155 -12.70 8.88 -2.14
C TYR A 155 -12.92 7.98 -0.90
N GLN A 156 -13.49 6.80 -1.11
CA GLN A 156 -13.70 5.82 -0.03
C GLN A 156 -12.38 5.36 0.59
N ALA A 157 -11.37 5.08 -0.23
CA ALA A 157 -10.05 4.65 0.23
C ALA A 157 -9.34 5.71 1.08
N LEU A 158 -9.46 6.99 0.74
CA LEU A 158 -8.96 8.09 1.57
C LEU A 158 -9.65 8.13 2.94
N GLY A 159 -10.98 7.95 2.98
CA GLY A 159 -11.72 7.86 4.23
C GLY A 159 -11.32 6.65 5.08
N GLN A 160 -11.04 5.52 4.46
CA GLN A 160 -10.53 4.33 5.13
C GLN A 160 -9.11 4.54 5.68
N MET A 161 -8.24 5.23 4.92
CA MET A 161 -6.89 5.59 5.37
C MET A 161 -6.94 6.49 6.61
N LYS A 162 -7.86 7.46 6.64
CA LYS A 162 -8.09 8.30 7.84
C LYS A 162 -8.45 7.46 9.06
N LYS A 163 -9.42 6.55 8.92
CA LYS A 163 -9.81 5.62 10.00
C LYS A 163 -8.67 4.71 10.43
N MET A 164 -7.87 4.22 9.49
CA MET A 164 -6.68 3.42 9.81
C MET A 164 -5.70 4.22 10.67
N ALA A 165 -5.40 5.45 10.29
CA ALA A 165 -4.50 6.31 11.06
C ALA A 165 -5.03 6.61 12.48
N GLU A 166 -6.33 6.84 12.62
CA GLU A 166 -6.98 7.03 13.92
C GLU A 166 -6.78 5.82 14.84
N ILE A 167 -6.83 4.59 14.33
CA ILE A 167 -6.56 3.36 15.09
C ILE A 167 -5.12 3.34 15.63
N TYR A 168 -4.18 3.91 14.88
CA TYR A 168 -2.80 4.08 15.32
C TYR A 168 -2.55 5.33 16.18
N GLY A 169 -3.60 6.10 16.46
CA GLY A 169 -3.51 7.31 17.30
C GLY A 169 -3.07 8.57 16.56
N PHE A 170 -3.16 8.59 15.22
CA PHE A 170 -2.78 9.75 14.41
C PHE A 170 -3.98 10.37 13.69
N ASP A 171 -4.01 11.69 13.70
CA ASP A 171 -4.95 12.48 12.90
C ASP A 171 -4.25 13.02 11.65
N ILE A 172 -4.47 12.34 10.53
CA ILE A 172 -3.93 12.73 9.22
C ILE A 172 -4.86 13.65 8.41
N SER A 173 -5.85 14.23 9.04
CA SER A 173 -6.80 15.16 8.40
C SER A 173 -6.11 16.40 7.84
N GLN A 174 -5.07 16.89 8.51
CA GLN A 174 -4.33 18.10 8.19
C GLN A 174 -2.91 17.80 7.69
N PRO A 175 -2.26 18.76 7.01
CA PRO A 175 -0.86 18.64 6.62
C PRO A 175 0.06 18.31 7.80
N ALA A 176 1.14 17.59 7.53
CA ALA A 176 2.16 17.28 8.52
C ALA A 176 2.84 18.56 9.04
N LYS A 177 3.00 18.65 10.35
CA LYS A 177 3.54 19.82 11.04
C LYS A 177 5.04 19.73 11.31
N ASN A 178 5.57 18.51 11.41
CA ASN A 178 6.95 18.24 11.77
C ASN A 178 7.50 17.01 11.02
N ALA A 179 8.79 16.72 11.17
CA ALA A 179 9.46 15.63 10.49
C ALA A 179 8.83 14.26 10.81
N LYS A 180 8.50 14.00 12.06
CA LYS A 180 7.86 12.74 12.48
C LYS A 180 6.52 12.53 11.79
N GLU A 181 5.68 13.55 11.78
CA GLU A 181 4.40 13.51 11.07
C GLU A 181 4.61 13.34 9.55
N ALA A 182 5.57 14.05 8.97
CA ALA A 182 5.85 13.95 7.53
C ALA A 182 6.26 12.53 7.12
N VAL A 183 7.14 11.90 7.88
CA VAL A 183 7.54 10.50 7.67
C VAL A 183 6.34 9.57 7.84
N GLN A 184 5.59 9.71 8.92
CA GLN A 184 4.44 8.86 9.22
C GLN A 184 3.32 8.99 8.17
N TRP A 185 2.96 10.21 7.75
CA TRP A 185 1.92 10.44 6.73
C TRP A 185 2.33 9.87 5.37
N LEU A 186 3.58 10.09 4.99
CA LEU A 186 4.16 9.50 3.78
C LEU A 186 4.11 7.98 3.83
N TYR A 187 4.47 7.40 4.98
CA TYR A 187 4.48 5.96 5.16
C TYR A 187 3.08 5.36 5.07
N PHE A 188 2.05 5.98 5.65
CA PHE A 188 0.67 5.53 5.49
C PHE A 188 0.22 5.49 4.03
N GLY A 189 0.56 6.51 3.25
CA GLY A 189 0.29 6.54 1.81
C GLY A 189 1.02 5.42 1.07
N TYR A 190 2.28 5.19 1.39
CA TYR A 190 3.08 4.12 0.80
C TYR A 190 2.57 2.72 1.19
N LEU A 191 2.19 2.53 2.43
CA LEU A 191 1.70 1.24 2.95
C LEU A 191 0.46 0.74 2.19
N ALA A 192 -0.46 1.63 1.84
CA ALA A 192 -1.63 1.29 1.03
C ALA A 192 -1.22 0.74 -0.34
N ALA A 193 -0.26 1.38 -1.01
CA ALA A 193 0.26 0.93 -2.29
C ALA A 193 1.03 -0.40 -2.18
N VAL A 194 1.85 -0.56 -1.14
CA VAL A 194 2.57 -1.82 -0.85
C VAL A 194 1.62 -2.98 -0.70
N LYS A 195 0.55 -2.80 0.07
CA LYS A 195 -0.45 -3.85 0.30
C LYS A 195 -1.19 -4.23 -0.99
N THR A 196 -1.53 -3.25 -1.82
CA THR A 196 -2.22 -3.49 -3.10
C THR A 196 -1.34 -4.23 -4.10
N GLN A 197 -0.04 -3.94 -4.13
CA GLN A 197 0.90 -4.50 -5.11
C GLN A 197 1.77 -5.62 -4.56
N ASN A 198 1.51 -6.07 -3.34
CA ASN A 198 2.29 -7.10 -2.66
C ASN A 198 3.76 -6.72 -2.39
N GLY A 199 4.09 -5.45 -2.41
CA GLY A 199 5.40 -4.91 -2.06
C GLY A 199 6.58 -5.31 -2.94
N ALA A 200 6.37 -6.17 -3.94
CA ALA A 200 7.47 -6.66 -4.76
C ALA A 200 8.03 -5.55 -5.66
N ALA A 201 9.31 -5.20 -5.48
CA ALA A 201 10.06 -4.20 -6.23
C ALA A 201 9.33 -2.85 -6.35
N MET A 202 8.79 -2.36 -5.26
CA MET A 202 8.20 -1.03 -5.17
C MET A 202 9.25 -0.01 -4.73
N SER A 203 9.18 1.18 -5.33
CA SER A 203 10.00 2.31 -4.93
C SER A 203 9.15 3.30 -4.12
N VAL A 204 9.73 3.83 -3.06
CA VAL A 204 9.16 4.97 -2.32
C VAL A 204 9.28 6.27 -3.14
N GLY A 205 10.12 6.25 -4.18
CA GLY A 205 10.46 7.43 -4.97
C GLY A 205 11.55 8.27 -4.30
N ARG A 206 11.74 9.48 -4.81
CA ARG A 206 12.71 10.42 -4.24
C ARG A 206 12.06 11.18 -3.07
N VAL A 207 12.01 10.55 -1.91
CA VAL A 207 11.41 11.16 -0.71
C VAL A 207 12.41 11.95 0.12
N SER A 208 13.72 11.71 -0.04
CA SER A 208 14.77 12.40 0.71
C SER A 208 14.66 13.92 0.61
N THR A 209 14.58 14.45 -0.60
CA THR A 209 14.44 15.91 -0.83
C THR A 209 13.17 16.49 -0.17
N PHE A 210 12.11 15.71 -0.11
CA PHE A 210 10.87 16.15 0.53
C PHE A 210 10.97 16.12 2.05
N LEU A 211 11.48 15.04 2.62
CA LEU A 211 11.63 14.89 4.06
C LEU A 211 12.67 15.86 4.63
N ASP A 212 13.71 16.17 3.85
CA ASP A 212 14.74 17.13 4.21
C ASP A 212 14.17 18.50 4.58
N ILE A 213 13.09 18.95 3.91
CA ILE A 213 12.41 20.22 4.23
C ILE A 213 11.93 20.25 5.68
N TYR A 214 11.34 19.16 6.16
CA TYR A 214 10.83 19.05 7.53
C TYR A 214 11.96 18.82 8.52
N ILE A 215 12.89 17.93 8.19
CA ILE A 215 14.03 17.57 9.05
C ILE A 215 14.91 18.81 9.25
N GLN A 216 15.31 19.51 8.19
CA GLN A 216 16.13 20.71 8.28
C GLN A 216 15.47 21.76 9.16
N ARG A 217 14.20 22.05 8.93
CA ARG A 217 13.45 23.01 9.72
C ARG A 217 13.41 22.63 11.21
N ASP A 218 13.17 21.36 11.49
CA ASP A 218 13.03 20.88 12.87
C ASP A 218 14.39 20.78 13.59
N LEU A 219 15.49 20.53 12.85
CA LEU A 219 16.86 20.68 13.35
C LEU A 219 17.20 22.13 13.67
N GLU A 220 16.90 23.06 12.77
CA GLU A 220 17.17 24.50 12.94
C GLU A 220 16.41 25.12 14.11
N ASN A 221 15.18 24.70 14.37
CA ASN A 221 14.40 25.20 15.50
C ASN A 221 14.65 24.44 16.79
N GLY A 222 15.49 23.38 16.77
CA GLY A 222 15.87 22.61 17.94
C GLY A 222 14.80 21.62 18.43
N SER A 223 13.75 21.36 17.66
CA SER A 223 12.71 20.39 18.00
C SER A 223 13.07 18.96 17.62
N LEU A 224 14.17 18.76 16.89
CA LEU A 224 14.70 17.49 16.46
C LEU A 224 16.23 17.52 16.58
N THR A 225 16.85 16.40 16.94
CA THR A 225 18.30 16.20 16.88
C THR A 225 18.66 15.34 15.66
N GLU A 226 19.92 15.39 15.23
CA GLU A 226 20.41 14.53 14.13
C GLU A 226 20.21 13.04 14.42
N LYS A 227 20.37 12.63 15.67
CA LYS A 227 20.15 11.24 16.09
C LYS A 227 18.69 10.84 15.94
N GLU A 228 17.77 11.67 16.40
CA GLU A 228 16.32 11.43 16.25
C GLU A 228 15.89 11.45 14.78
N ALA A 229 16.49 12.34 13.97
CA ALA A 229 16.24 12.36 12.53
C ALA A 229 16.68 11.05 11.87
N GLN A 230 17.84 10.51 12.27
CA GLN A 230 18.32 9.22 11.78
C GLN A 230 17.37 8.08 12.18
N GLU A 231 16.92 8.06 13.43
CA GLU A 231 15.96 7.05 13.92
C GLU A 231 14.62 7.08 13.18
N LEU A 232 14.20 8.25 12.68
CA LEU A 232 12.96 8.35 11.86
C LEU A 232 13.14 7.74 10.47
N ILE A 233 14.36 7.69 9.95
CA ILE A 233 14.66 7.20 8.60
C ILE A 233 14.99 5.72 8.60
N ASP A 234 15.62 5.21 9.66
CA ASP A 234 15.99 3.80 9.83
C ASP A 234 14.79 2.89 10.10
#